data_7bee67cdf129812f5c101a6315e8b80e
#
_entry.id   7bee67cdf129812f5c101a6315e8b80e
#
_cell.length_a   1.000
_cell.length_b   1.000
_cell.length_c   1.000
_cell.angle_alpha   90.00
_cell.angle_beta   90.00
_cell.angle_gamma   90.00
#
_symmetry.space_group_name_H-M   'P 1'
#
loop_
_entity.id
_entity.type
_entity.pdbx_description
1 polymer ?
#
loop_
_entity_poly.entity_id
_entity_poly.type
_entity_poly.pdbx_seq_one_letter_code
_entity_poly.pdbx_strand_id
1 'polypeptide(L)'
;MLVLCGLLPVAVSAKTLDEQYPAPWIKADNPSITRAFSEADIDGCGKYRYRVSSGSKSEFLVYCTHGGRVTQAFMVWPNIHKLMGPYPPDPSLP
;
A
#
# COMPACT_ATOMS: atom_id res chain seq x y z
N MET A 1 42.34 11.10 14.51
CA MET A 1 41.86 10.68 14.26
C MET A 1 40.91 10.51 13.91
N LEU A 2 40.14 10.32 13.61
CA LEU A 2 39.26 10.17 13.29
C LEU A 2 38.52 9.53 12.98
N VAL A 3 37.84 9.23 12.87
CA VAL A 3 37.22 8.55 12.72
C VAL A 3 36.18 8.65 12.18
N LEU A 4 35.60 8.55 11.68
CA LEU A 4 34.68 8.64 11.10
C LEU A 4 33.87 7.75 10.87
N CYS A 5 33.72 7.04 11.37
CA CYS A 5 33.15 5.99 11.20
C CYS A 5 31.80 6.07 11.17
N GLY A 6 31.24 6.64 11.84
CA GLY A 6 29.90 6.59 11.88
C GLY A 6 29.29 6.99 10.67
N LEU A 7 30.04 7.28 9.81
CA LEU A 7 29.51 7.70 8.72
C LEU A 7 29.02 6.79 7.83
N LEU A 8 29.09 5.65 8.09
CA LEU A 8 28.64 4.74 7.25
C LEU A 8 27.27 4.75 7.20
N PRO A 9 26.71 4.92 6.24
CA PRO A 9 25.37 4.84 6.04
C PRO A 9 24.98 3.52 6.31
N VAL A 10 24.31 3.41 7.24
CA VAL A 10 23.81 2.26 7.50
C VAL A 10 22.90 1.98 6.48
N ALA A 11 23.09 1.15 5.83
CA ALA A 11 22.26 0.73 4.88
C ALA A 11 21.03 0.29 5.47
N VAL A 12 20.18 1.12 5.70
CA VAL A 12 18.95 0.73 6.09
C VAL A 12 18.30 0.23 4.90
N SER A 13 18.18 -0.95 4.75
CA SER A 13 17.49 -1.45 3.64
C SER A 13 16.06 -1.21 3.82
N ALA A 14 15.56 -0.26 3.15
CA ALA A 14 14.15 -0.07 3.08
C ALA A 14 13.52 -1.28 2.43
N LYS A 15 12.49 -1.80 3.01
CA LYS A 15 11.75 -2.91 2.40
C LYS A 15 11.10 -2.45 1.13
N THR A 16 11.09 -3.30 0.15
CA THR A 16 10.33 -3.04 -1.08
C THR A 16 8.85 -3.18 -0.80
N LEU A 17 8.02 -2.67 -1.70
CA LEU A 17 6.59 -2.85 -1.56
C LEU A 17 6.21 -4.32 -1.57
N ASP A 18 6.88 -5.13 -2.37
CA ASP A 18 6.60 -6.55 -2.42
C ASP A 18 6.93 -7.24 -1.10
N GLU A 19 7.93 -6.78 -0.40
CA GLU A 19 8.26 -7.32 0.91
C GLU A 19 7.28 -6.84 2.00
N GLN A 20 6.82 -5.60 1.88
CA GLN A 20 5.86 -5.06 2.84
C GLN A 20 4.46 -5.60 2.63
N TYR A 21 4.10 -5.84 1.39
CA TYR A 21 2.77 -6.33 1.04
C TYR A 21 2.92 -7.52 0.08
N PRO A 22 3.26 -8.67 0.62
CA PRO A 22 3.53 -9.84 -0.23
C PRO A 22 2.28 -10.34 -0.94
N ALA A 23 2.50 -10.92 -2.10
CA ALA A 23 1.41 -11.54 -2.85
C ALA A 23 0.72 -12.61 -2.04
N PRO A 24 -0.47 -12.98 -2.37
CA PRO A 24 -1.12 -12.67 -3.65
C PRO A 24 -1.98 -11.41 -3.61
N TRP A 25 -2.37 -10.96 -4.79
CA TRP A 25 -3.42 -9.97 -4.89
C TRP A 25 -4.76 -10.62 -4.57
N ILE A 26 -5.56 -9.95 -3.77
CA ILE A 26 -6.91 -10.40 -3.44
C ILE A 26 -7.87 -9.51 -4.22
N LYS A 27 -8.71 -10.14 -5.03
CA LYS A 27 -9.61 -9.40 -5.91
C LYS A 27 -11.03 -9.33 -5.36
N ALA A 28 -11.27 -9.87 -4.20
CA ALA A 28 -12.60 -9.81 -3.58
C ALA A 28 -12.82 -8.46 -2.92
N ASP A 29 -14.06 -8.05 -2.79
CA ASP A 29 -14.39 -6.84 -2.07
C ASP A 29 -14.07 -7.00 -0.59
N ASN A 30 -13.60 -5.93 0.01
CA ASN A 30 -13.33 -5.90 1.45
C ASN A 30 -14.12 -4.73 2.03
N PRO A 31 -15.16 -4.99 2.80
CA PRO A 31 -16.01 -3.92 3.35
C PRO A 31 -15.26 -2.87 4.14
N SER A 32 -14.19 -3.26 4.84
CA SER A 32 -13.40 -2.30 5.61
C SER A 32 -12.65 -1.33 4.70
N ILE A 33 -12.11 -1.84 3.59
CA ILE A 33 -11.43 -1.01 2.61
C ILE A 33 -12.44 -0.09 1.91
N THR A 34 -13.57 -0.65 1.49
CA THR A 34 -14.61 0.13 0.83
C THR A 34 -15.09 1.26 1.74
N ARG A 35 -15.27 0.97 3.01
CA ARG A 35 -15.68 1.99 3.98
C ARG A 35 -14.62 3.07 4.14
N ALA A 36 -13.35 2.70 4.16
CA ALA A 36 -12.27 3.68 4.30
C ALA A 36 -12.27 4.67 3.14
N PHE A 37 -12.50 4.19 1.92
CA PHE A 37 -12.59 5.09 0.77
C PHE A 37 -13.82 5.99 0.86
N SER A 38 -14.94 5.45 1.30
CA SER A 38 -16.15 6.22 1.45
C SER A 38 -15.99 7.32 2.50
N GLU A 39 -15.38 6.99 3.63
CA GLU A 39 -15.13 7.95 4.70
C GLU A 39 -14.17 9.06 4.27
N ALA A 40 -13.25 8.76 3.37
CA ALA A 40 -12.28 9.73 2.87
C ALA A 40 -12.76 10.46 1.62
N ASP A 41 -13.99 10.20 1.18
CA ASP A 41 -14.54 10.78 -0.06
C ASP A 41 -13.66 10.53 -1.27
N ILE A 42 -13.13 9.32 -1.38
CA ILE A 42 -12.30 8.94 -2.51
C ILE A 42 -13.17 8.36 -3.61
N ASP A 43 -13.18 9.02 -4.74
CA ASP A 43 -13.87 8.53 -5.92
C ASP A 43 -12.88 7.78 -6.83
N GLY A 44 -13.40 6.95 -7.69
CA GLY A 44 -12.55 6.26 -8.68
C GLY A 44 -11.91 4.99 -8.17
N CYS A 45 -12.26 4.54 -6.96
CA CYS A 45 -11.76 3.29 -6.43
C CYS A 45 -12.92 2.36 -6.08
N GLY A 46 -13.95 2.35 -6.93
CA GLY A 46 -15.07 1.43 -6.74
C GLY A 46 -14.70 -0.01 -7.01
N LYS A 47 -13.66 -0.22 -7.80
CA LYS A 47 -13.09 -1.54 -8.02
C LYS A 47 -11.63 -1.49 -7.67
N TYR A 48 -11.15 -2.52 -7.01
CA TYR A 48 -9.76 -2.58 -6.56
C TYR A 48 -9.32 -4.02 -6.32
N ARG A 49 -8.02 -4.18 -6.16
CA ARG A 49 -7.45 -5.39 -5.62
C ARG A 49 -6.48 -4.96 -4.54
N TYR A 50 -6.15 -5.85 -3.64
CA TYR A 50 -5.32 -5.46 -2.51
C TYR A 50 -4.40 -6.59 -2.05
N ARG A 51 -3.37 -6.19 -1.32
CA ARG A 51 -2.46 -7.11 -0.63
C ARG A 51 -2.44 -6.76 0.84
N VAL A 52 -2.29 -7.76 1.68
CA VAL A 52 -2.23 -7.57 3.13
C VAL A 52 -0.78 -7.33 3.53
N SER A 53 -0.56 -6.41 4.47
CA SER A 53 0.76 -6.15 4.98
C SER A 53 1.36 -7.36 5.68
N SER A 54 2.66 -7.54 5.54
CA SER A 54 3.37 -8.59 6.28
C SER A 54 3.43 -8.30 7.78
N GLY A 55 3.29 -7.04 8.14
CA GLY A 55 3.38 -6.62 9.54
C GLY A 55 2.04 -6.45 10.25
N SER A 56 0.94 -6.45 9.53
CA SER A 56 -0.37 -6.23 10.14
C SER A 56 -1.49 -6.76 9.25
N LYS A 57 -2.43 -7.46 9.85
CA LYS A 57 -3.58 -7.97 9.10
C LYS A 57 -4.61 -6.89 8.78
N SER A 58 -4.46 -5.71 9.33
CA SER A 58 -5.38 -4.59 9.11
C SER A 58 -4.73 -3.43 8.38
N GLU A 59 -3.66 -3.71 7.67
CA GLU A 59 -3.01 -2.72 6.81
C GLU A 59 -2.94 -3.29 5.39
N PHE A 60 -3.36 -2.52 4.42
CA PHE A 60 -3.51 -3.00 3.05
C PHE A 60 -2.87 -2.06 2.04
N LEU A 61 -2.26 -2.64 1.01
CA LEU A 61 -1.91 -1.91 -0.19
C LEU A 61 -3.05 -2.12 -1.17
N VAL A 62 -3.70 -1.06 -1.61
CA VAL A 62 -4.87 -1.13 -2.46
C VAL A 62 -4.58 -0.49 -3.80
N TYR A 63 -4.77 -1.25 -4.87
CA TYR A 63 -4.64 -0.73 -6.22
C TYR A 63 -6.03 -0.57 -6.80
N CYS A 64 -6.41 0.67 -7.03
CA CYS A 64 -7.69 0.99 -7.67
C CYS A 64 -7.60 0.67 -9.14
N THR A 65 -8.63 0.05 -9.68
CA THR A 65 -8.65 -0.34 -11.09
C THR A 65 -9.81 0.32 -11.80
N HIS A 66 -9.61 0.61 -13.07
CA HIS A 66 -10.66 1.15 -13.92
C HIS A 66 -10.47 0.56 -15.31
N GLY A 67 -11.48 -0.14 -15.79
CA GLY A 67 -11.37 -0.79 -17.09
C GLY A 67 -10.25 -1.82 -17.15
N GLY A 68 -9.97 -2.47 -16.02
CA GLY A 68 -8.89 -3.46 -15.95
C GLY A 68 -7.50 -2.87 -15.77
N ARG A 69 -7.38 -1.56 -15.73
CA ARG A 69 -6.09 -0.90 -15.55
C ARG A 69 -5.95 -0.39 -14.14
N VAL A 70 -4.76 -0.46 -13.58
CA VAL A 70 -4.48 0.14 -12.28
C VAL A 70 -4.26 1.63 -12.48
N THR A 71 -5.05 2.42 -11.80
CA THR A 71 -5.01 3.87 -11.97
C THR A 71 -4.29 4.56 -10.83
N GLN A 72 -4.39 4.06 -9.63
CA GLN A 72 -3.76 4.69 -8.46
C GLN A 72 -3.65 3.68 -7.32
N ALA A 73 -2.78 3.99 -6.39
CA ALA A 73 -2.50 3.14 -5.25
C ALA A 73 -2.72 3.89 -3.95
N PHE A 74 -3.17 3.17 -2.94
CA PHE A 74 -3.36 3.72 -1.61
C PHE A 74 -2.82 2.74 -0.58
N MET A 75 -2.40 3.25 0.56
CA MET A 75 -2.18 2.44 1.74
C MET A 75 -3.30 2.74 2.71
N VAL A 76 -3.95 1.69 3.21
CA VAL A 76 -5.18 1.83 3.99
C VAL A 76 -5.07 1.09 5.31
N TRP A 77 -5.40 1.78 6.39
CA TRP A 77 -5.46 1.22 7.73
C TRP A 77 -6.87 1.44 8.28
N PRO A 78 -7.82 0.56 7.92
CA PRO A 78 -9.23 0.81 8.28
C PRO A 78 -9.48 0.92 9.78
N ASN A 79 -8.73 0.19 10.58
CA ASN A 79 -8.96 0.16 12.02
C ASN A 79 -8.66 1.49 12.70
N ILE A 80 -7.86 2.33 12.09
CA ILE A 80 -7.54 3.62 12.65
C ILE A 80 -7.99 4.75 11.71
N HIS A 81 -8.87 4.43 10.78
CA HIS A 81 -9.43 5.40 9.85
C HIS A 81 -8.34 6.21 9.13
N LYS A 82 -7.27 5.51 8.72
CA LYS A 82 -6.15 6.16 8.07
C LYS A 82 -6.01 5.68 6.64
N LEU A 83 -5.72 6.61 5.76
CA LEU A 83 -5.54 6.32 4.35
C LEU A 83 -4.48 7.27 3.81
N MET A 84 -3.56 6.75 3.02
CA MET A 84 -2.52 7.55 2.38
C MET A 84 -2.53 7.30 0.89
N GLY A 85 -2.39 8.36 0.13
CA GLY A 85 -2.41 8.34 -1.32
C GLY A 85 -3.27 9.46 -1.85
N PRO A 86 -3.50 9.51 -3.16
CA PRO A 86 -3.10 8.48 -4.13
C PRO A 86 -1.63 8.53 -4.49
N TYR A 87 -1.10 7.38 -4.80
CA TYR A 87 0.28 7.26 -5.28
C TYR A 87 0.27 6.60 -6.67
N PRO A 88 1.30 6.83 -7.47
CA PRO A 88 1.44 6.07 -8.71
C PRO A 88 1.66 4.60 -8.36
N PRO A 89 1.06 3.69 -9.12
CA PRO A 89 1.30 2.28 -8.89
C PRO A 89 2.76 1.93 -9.16
N ASP A 90 3.29 0.99 -8.37
CA ASP A 90 4.66 0.54 -8.56
C ASP A 90 4.69 -0.46 -9.73
N PRO A 91 5.38 -0.15 -10.81
CA PRO A 91 5.40 -1.05 -11.96
C PRO A 91 6.12 -2.37 -11.71
N SER A 92 6.88 -2.47 -10.63
CA SER A 92 7.55 -3.72 -10.31
C SER A 92 6.61 -4.74 -9.67
N LEU A 93 5.45 -4.35 -9.23
CA LEU A 93 4.49 -5.29 -8.70
C LEU A 93 3.66 -5.87 -9.83
N PRO A 94 3.58 -7.19 -9.92
CA PRO A 94 2.81 -7.81 -10.99
C PRO A 94 1.31 -7.63 -10.83
#